data_184ad5ef5cf8b31bc8ace81c75479cf0
#
_entry.id   184ad5ef5cf8b31bc8ace81c75479cf0
#
_cell.length_a   1.000
_cell.length_b   1.000
_cell.length_c   1.000
_cell.angle_alpha   90.00
_cell.angle_beta   90.00
_cell.angle_gamma   90.00
#
_symmetry.space_group_name_H-M   'P 1'
#
loop_
_entity.id
_entity.type
_entity.pdbx_description
1 polymer ?
#
loop_
_entity_poly.entity_id
_entity_poly.type
_entity_poly.pdbx_seq_one_letter_code
_entity_poly.pdbx_strand_id
1 'polypeptide(L)'
;MNNNDNCNGSCDNNQSINNNINMNTTFSSEDIHYIKLAIKQAKKAALLDEVPIGCIIVYDGKIIGRGYNRRNTDKTTLGHAEITAIKKASRYMNDWRLEDCTIYVTLEPCQMCAGAIVQARIPRVVIGSMNSKAGCAGSIINLLNMPQFNHQAEVVRGVCDEECSTMLSTCLLYTSPSPRDVEES
;
A
#
# COMPACT_ATOMS: atom_id res chain seq x y z
N MET A 1 43.04 -41.12 33.26
CA MET A 1 41.91 -40.76 34.12
C MET A 1 40.93 -40.01 33.23
N ASN A 2 40.09 -40.72 32.60
CA ASN A 2 38.65 -40.92 32.76
C ASN A 2 37.89 -39.60 32.98
N ASN A 3 37.07 -39.16 32.01
CA ASN A 3 35.69 -39.51 31.96
C ASN A 3 35.04 -39.11 30.62
N ASN A 4 34.39 -40.08 30.05
CA ASN A 4 33.31 -39.95 29.08
C ASN A 4 32.13 -39.25 29.71
N ASP A 5 31.43 -38.37 28.98
CA ASP A 5 29.99 -38.29 29.13
C ASP A 5 29.33 -38.03 27.78
N ASN A 6 28.58 -39.01 27.45
CA ASN A 6 27.71 -39.21 26.31
C ASN A 6 26.37 -38.50 26.58
N CYS A 7 25.92 -37.61 25.73
CA CYS A 7 24.53 -37.16 25.76
C CYS A 7 23.92 -37.25 24.37
N ASN A 8 23.35 -38.42 24.12
CA ASN A 8 22.29 -38.58 23.13
C ASN A 8 21.03 -37.81 23.61
N GLY A 9 20.57 -36.89 22.78
CA GLY A 9 19.29 -36.22 22.98
C GLY A 9 18.65 -35.99 21.61
N SER A 10 17.92 -37.00 21.16
CA SER A 10 16.94 -36.93 20.09
C SER A 10 15.85 -35.93 20.46
N CYS A 11 15.68 -34.91 19.65
CA CYS A 11 14.51 -34.03 19.71
C CYS A 11 13.81 -34.00 18.36
N ASP A 12 13.05 -35.05 18.13
CA ASP A 12 11.92 -34.99 17.21
C ASP A 12 10.83 -34.12 17.85
N ASN A 13 10.60 -32.96 17.29
CA ASN A 13 9.34 -32.24 17.49
C ASN A 13 8.92 -31.58 16.18
N ASN A 14 8.34 -32.41 15.34
CA ASN A 14 7.52 -32.02 14.21
C ASN A 14 6.18 -31.45 14.76
N GLN A 15 6.15 -30.19 15.13
CA GLN A 15 4.90 -29.48 15.37
C GLN A 15 4.49 -28.79 14.08
N SER A 16 3.62 -29.48 13.35
CA SER A 16 2.80 -28.89 12.29
C SER A 16 1.96 -27.77 12.89
N ILE A 17 2.40 -26.54 12.73
CA ILE A 17 1.60 -25.36 13.05
C ILE A 17 0.53 -25.27 11.96
N ASN A 18 -0.63 -25.82 12.25
CA ASN A 18 -1.85 -25.54 11.49
C ASN A 18 -2.23 -24.07 11.72
N ASN A 19 -1.76 -23.20 10.86
CA ASN A 19 -2.23 -21.82 10.73
C ASN A 19 -3.62 -21.85 10.07
N ASN A 20 -4.64 -22.20 10.83
CA ASN A 20 -6.01 -21.81 10.55
C ASN A 20 -6.12 -20.30 10.77
N ILE A 21 -5.77 -19.52 9.76
CA ILE A 21 -6.09 -18.08 9.69
C ILE A 21 -7.60 -18.00 9.46
N ASN A 22 -8.33 -17.87 10.56
CA ASN A 22 -9.76 -17.59 10.55
C ASN A 22 -9.89 -16.11 10.09
N MET A 23 -10.03 -15.90 8.77
CA MET A 23 -10.14 -14.58 8.15
C MET A 23 -11.55 -13.99 8.32
N ASN A 24 -11.93 -13.68 9.56
CA ASN A 24 -12.99 -12.71 9.81
C ASN A 24 -12.35 -11.40 10.30
N THR A 25 -11.50 -10.78 9.47
CA THR A 25 -11.06 -9.42 9.73
C THR A 25 -12.21 -8.48 9.40
N THR A 26 -13.00 -8.14 10.40
CA THR A 26 -14.06 -7.13 10.25
C THR A 26 -13.40 -5.76 10.21
N PHE A 27 -13.26 -5.19 9.01
CA PHE A 27 -12.78 -3.81 8.83
C PHE A 27 -13.80 -2.80 9.36
N SER A 28 -13.34 -1.63 9.79
CA SER A 28 -14.26 -0.58 10.21
C SER A 28 -15.12 -0.09 9.03
N SER A 29 -16.36 0.27 9.30
CA SER A 29 -17.24 0.85 8.28
C SER A 29 -16.65 2.13 7.69
N GLU A 30 -15.89 2.86 8.48
CA GLU A 30 -15.18 4.08 8.06
C GLU A 30 -14.07 3.76 7.05
N ASP A 31 -13.22 2.75 7.30
CA ASP A 31 -12.16 2.34 6.37
C ASP A 31 -12.74 1.88 5.04
N ILE A 32 -13.80 1.06 5.09
CA ILE A 32 -14.52 0.64 3.89
C ILE A 32 -15.07 1.84 3.13
N HIS A 33 -15.67 2.81 3.82
CA HIS A 33 -16.20 4.03 3.20
C HIS A 33 -15.09 4.80 2.45
N TYR A 34 -13.96 5.07 3.12
CA TYR A 34 -12.90 5.87 2.53
C TYR A 34 -12.13 5.11 1.43
N ILE A 35 -11.92 3.80 1.53
CA ILE A 35 -11.36 3.01 0.42
C ILE A 35 -12.28 3.07 -0.80
N LYS A 36 -13.60 3.00 -0.64
CA LYS A 36 -14.54 3.18 -1.76
C LYS A 36 -14.44 4.57 -2.41
N LEU A 37 -14.11 5.60 -1.64
CA LEU A 37 -13.84 6.93 -2.20
C LEU A 37 -12.47 7.01 -2.90
N ALA A 38 -11.46 6.27 -2.43
CA ALA A 38 -10.20 6.12 -3.15
C ALA A 38 -10.39 5.35 -4.46
N ILE A 39 -11.23 4.31 -4.50
CA ILE A 39 -11.62 3.60 -5.72
C ILE A 39 -12.26 4.55 -6.74
N LYS A 40 -13.10 5.51 -6.31
CA LYS A 40 -13.62 6.54 -7.22
C LYS A 40 -12.52 7.42 -7.84
N GLN A 41 -11.40 7.63 -7.13
CA GLN A 41 -10.25 8.31 -7.73
C GLN A 41 -9.51 7.38 -8.72
N ALA A 42 -9.34 6.10 -8.38
CA ALA A 42 -8.73 5.13 -9.29
C ALA A 42 -9.48 5.01 -10.62
N LYS A 43 -10.81 5.04 -10.59
CA LYS A 43 -11.64 5.06 -11.82
C LYS A 43 -11.36 6.27 -12.73
N LYS A 44 -10.92 7.41 -12.18
CA LYS A 44 -10.48 8.56 -12.99
C LYS A 44 -9.16 8.31 -13.69
N ALA A 45 -8.24 7.57 -13.06
CA ALA A 45 -7.01 7.15 -13.71
C ALA A 45 -7.31 6.24 -14.91
N ALA A 46 -8.20 5.25 -14.73
CA ALA A 46 -8.63 4.34 -15.80
C ALA A 46 -9.21 5.10 -17.02
N LEU A 47 -9.96 6.18 -16.81
CA LEU A 47 -10.49 7.01 -17.90
C LEU A 47 -9.40 7.75 -18.70
N LEU A 48 -8.17 7.78 -18.20
CA LEU A 48 -7.00 8.38 -18.84
C LEU A 48 -6.00 7.34 -19.35
N ASP A 49 -6.40 6.07 -19.45
CA ASP A 49 -5.53 4.93 -19.78
C ASP A 49 -4.32 4.80 -18.83
N GLU A 50 -4.50 5.22 -17.59
CA GLU A 50 -3.50 5.07 -16.52
C GLU A 50 -3.83 3.85 -15.66
N VAL A 51 -2.81 3.27 -15.03
CA VAL A 51 -3.03 2.22 -14.02
C VAL A 51 -4.00 2.76 -12.95
N PRO A 52 -5.12 2.06 -12.66
CA PRO A 52 -6.20 2.57 -11.83
C PRO A 52 -5.84 2.55 -10.34
N ILE A 53 -5.02 3.48 -9.93
CA ILE A 53 -4.63 3.71 -8.54
C ILE A 53 -5.22 5.03 -8.08
N GLY A 54 -5.88 5.00 -6.92
CA GLY A 54 -6.49 6.16 -6.29
C GLY A 54 -6.09 6.28 -4.83
N CYS A 55 -6.01 7.52 -4.36
CA CYS A 55 -5.62 7.84 -3.01
C CYS A 55 -6.41 9.01 -2.46
N ILE A 56 -6.77 8.95 -1.18
CA ILE A 56 -7.31 10.09 -0.43
C ILE A 56 -6.62 10.23 0.92
N ILE A 57 -6.61 11.45 1.44
CA ILE A 57 -6.13 11.75 2.79
C ILE A 57 -7.25 12.42 3.57
N VAL A 58 -7.47 11.91 4.77
CA VAL A 58 -8.55 12.32 5.68
C VAL A 58 -7.94 12.94 6.93
N TYR A 59 -8.49 14.06 7.36
CA TYR A 59 -8.20 14.76 8.60
C TYR A 59 -9.52 15.13 9.26
N ASP A 60 -9.73 14.74 10.52
CA ASP A 60 -10.95 15.02 11.27
C ASP A 60 -12.24 14.71 10.47
N GLY A 61 -12.34 13.49 9.94
CA GLY A 61 -13.46 13.02 9.12
C GLY A 61 -13.63 13.70 7.76
N LYS A 62 -12.74 14.66 7.40
CA LYS A 62 -12.81 15.44 6.17
C LYS A 62 -11.72 15.02 5.18
N ILE A 63 -12.07 14.81 3.93
CA ILE A 63 -11.08 14.56 2.89
C ILE A 63 -10.40 15.86 2.48
N ILE A 64 -9.10 15.98 2.76
CA ILE A 64 -8.27 17.15 2.49
C ILE A 64 -7.30 16.96 1.31
N GLY A 65 -7.06 15.71 0.89
CA GLY A 65 -6.25 15.37 -0.27
C GLY A 65 -6.91 14.29 -1.13
N ARG A 66 -6.86 14.44 -2.46
CA ARG A 66 -7.30 13.43 -3.42
C ARG A 66 -6.28 13.34 -4.55
N GLY A 67 -5.87 12.12 -4.89
CA GLY A 67 -4.98 11.82 -5.99
C GLY A 67 -5.41 10.59 -6.76
N TYR A 68 -4.99 10.51 -7.98
CA TYR A 68 -5.08 9.32 -8.83
C TYR A 68 -3.85 9.28 -9.74
N ASN A 69 -3.49 8.10 -10.22
CA ASN A 69 -2.30 7.93 -11.04
C ASN A 69 -2.40 8.71 -12.36
N ARG A 70 -1.32 9.41 -12.70
CA ARG A 70 -1.16 10.23 -13.91
C ARG A 70 0.26 10.15 -14.47
N ARG A 71 0.97 9.06 -14.18
CA ARG A 71 2.40 8.94 -14.52
C ARG A 71 2.67 9.14 -16.00
N ASN A 72 1.86 8.50 -16.85
CA ASN A 72 2.01 8.61 -18.31
C ASN A 72 1.45 9.93 -18.83
N THR A 73 0.32 10.39 -18.31
CA THR A 73 -0.33 11.65 -18.67
C THR A 73 0.57 12.86 -18.37
N ASP A 74 1.13 12.91 -17.16
CA ASP A 74 1.98 14.01 -16.71
C ASP A 74 3.47 13.82 -17.09
N LYS A 75 3.82 12.68 -17.70
CA LYS A 75 5.18 12.28 -18.11
C LYS A 75 6.21 12.45 -16.98
N THR A 76 5.84 12.03 -15.77
CA THR A 76 6.70 12.13 -14.58
C THR A 76 6.53 10.93 -13.67
N THR A 77 7.63 10.44 -13.10
CA THR A 77 7.61 9.39 -12.06
C THR A 77 6.88 9.84 -10.79
N LEU A 78 6.75 11.14 -10.54
CA LEU A 78 6.04 11.70 -9.38
C LEU A 78 4.52 11.74 -9.56
N GLY A 79 3.99 11.33 -10.70
CA GLY A 79 2.55 11.34 -11.01
C GLY A 79 1.73 10.26 -10.31
N HIS A 80 2.19 9.76 -9.15
CA HIS A 80 1.47 8.76 -8.35
C HIS A 80 0.33 9.39 -7.54
N ALA A 81 -0.70 8.58 -7.28
CA ALA A 81 -1.90 8.99 -6.55
C ALA A 81 -1.57 9.55 -5.17
N GLU A 82 -0.70 8.86 -4.42
CA GLU A 82 -0.30 9.20 -3.07
C GLU A 82 0.45 10.53 -3.02
N ILE A 83 1.41 10.73 -3.92
CA ILE A 83 2.19 11.98 -4.02
C ILE A 83 1.26 13.17 -4.29
N THR A 84 0.30 12.98 -5.21
CA THR A 84 -0.70 14.02 -5.53
C THR A 84 -1.60 14.32 -4.33
N ALA A 85 -2.04 13.29 -3.58
CA ALA A 85 -2.87 13.46 -2.40
C ALA A 85 -2.11 14.15 -1.27
N ILE A 86 -0.86 13.76 -0.98
CA ILE A 86 0.02 14.38 0.02
C ILE A 86 0.23 15.87 -0.29
N LYS A 87 0.57 16.21 -1.54
CA LYS A 87 0.75 17.62 -1.95
C LYS A 87 -0.49 18.48 -1.70
N LYS A 88 -1.68 17.93 -1.93
CA LYS A 88 -2.95 18.65 -1.69
C LYS A 88 -3.26 18.77 -0.21
N ALA A 89 -3.05 17.71 0.57
CA ALA A 89 -3.25 17.71 2.00
C ALA A 89 -2.31 18.70 2.69
N SER A 90 -1.02 18.72 2.32
CA SER A 90 -0.04 19.66 2.86
C SER A 90 -0.43 21.13 2.57
N ARG A 91 -0.97 21.41 1.37
CA ARG A 91 -1.48 22.75 1.05
C ARG A 91 -2.70 23.12 1.91
N TYR A 92 -3.60 22.16 2.14
CA TYR A 92 -4.78 22.39 2.99
C TYR A 92 -4.37 22.67 4.43
N MET A 93 -3.44 21.89 4.99
CA MET A 93 -2.93 22.05 6.36
C MET A 93 -1.97 23.24 6.50
N ASN A 94 -1.48 23.80 5.39
CA ASN A 94 -0.38 24.77 5.36
C ASN A 94 0.88 24.28 6.10
N ASP A 95 1.08 22.95 6.12
CA ASP A 95 2.22 22.29 6.73
C ASP A 95 2.60 21.04 5.90
N TRP A 96 3.85 20.64 5.93
CA TRP A 96 4.31 19.39 5.35
C TRP A 96 4.00 18.19 6.27
N ARG A 97 3.80 18.41 7.57
CA ARG A 97 3.42 17.38 8.53
C ARG A 97 1.93 17.10 8.46
N LEU A 98 1.60 15.82 8.39
CA LEU A 98 0.22 15.31 8.33
C LEU A 98 -0.04 14.33 9.49
N GLU A 99 0.40 14.73 10.71
CA GLU A 99 0.47 13.87 11.91
C GLU A 99 -0.88 13.38 12.41
N ASP A 100 -1.98 14.10 12.09
CA ASP A 100 -3.35 13.72 12.48
C ASP A 100 -4.16 13.17 11.29
N CYS A 101 -3.48 12.77 10.20
CA CYS A 101 -4.14 12.33 8.99
C CYS A 101 -4.11 10.81 8.84
N THR A 102 -5.12 10.28 8.16
CA THR A 102 -5.11 8.90 7.64
C THR A 102 -5.07 8.94 6.12
N ILE A 103 -4.18 8.14 5.52
CA ILE A 103 -4.13 7.95 4.09
C ILE A 103 -4.79 6.63 3.69
N TYR A 104 -5.62 6.66 2.68
CA TYR A 104 -6.33 5.53 2.08
C TYR A 104 -5.89 5.38 0.63
N VAL A 105 -5.38 4.22 0.26
CA VAL A 105 -4.87 3.93 -1.09
C VAL A 105 -5.36 2.59 -1.60
N THR A 106 -5.73 2.53 -2.87
CA THR A 106 -6.30 1.30 -3.46
C THR A 106 -5.26 0.21 -3.74
N LEU A 107 -3.98 0.57 -3.85
CA LEU A 107 -2.87 -0.36 -4.05
C LEU A 107 -1.74 -0.03 -3.08
N GLU A 108 -1.07 -1.06 -2.58
CA GLU A 108 0.09 -0.93 -1.69
C GLU A 108 1.13 0.06 -2.25
N PRO A 109 1.57 1.04 -1.43
CA PRO A 109 2.54 2.05 -1.85
C PRO A 109 3.88 1.46 -2.26
N CYS A 110 4.45 1.96 -3.35
CA CYS A 110 5.82 1.68 -3.75
C CYS A 110 6.83 2.42 -2.85
N GLN A 111 8.13 2.16 -3.02
CA GLN A 111 9.19 2.74 -2.21
C GLN A 111 9.17 4.28 -2.17
N MET A 112 8.89 4.93 -3.29
CA MET A 112 8.79 6.40 -3.36
C MET A 112 7.62 6.91 -2.52
N CYS A 113 6.44 6.29 -2.66
CA CYS A 113 5.23 6.70 -1.95
C CYS A 113 5.30 6.36 -0.46
N ALA A 114 5.81 5.17 -0.09
CA ALA A 114 6.04 4.80 1.30
C ALA A 114 7.03 5.76 1.98
N GLY A 115 8.13 6.13 1.29
CA GLY A 115 9.05 7.15 1.77
C GLY A 115 8.39 8.51 1.96
N ALA A 116 7.53 8.93 1.04
CA ALA A 116 6.78 10.19 1.16
C ALA A 116 5.79 10.19 2.33
N ILE A 117 5.12 9.06 2.61
CA ILE A 117 4.22 8.88 3.75
C ILE A 117 5.00 9.02 5.07
N VAL A 118 6.16 8.35 5.19
CA VAL A 118 7.05 8.47 6.36
C VAL A 118 7.52 9.91 6.56
N GLN A 119 7.96 10.57 5.48
CA GLN A 119 8.41 11.96 5.53
C GLN A 119 7.29 12.93 5.93
N ALA A 120 6.08 12.71 5.43
CA ALA A 120 4.91 13.50 5.80
C ALA A 120 4.37 13.23 7.22
N ARG A 121 4.94 12.27 7.97
CA ARG A 121 4.52 11.90 9.32
C ARG A 121 3.07 11.42 9.41
N ILE A 122 2.57 10.76 8.38
CA ILE A 122 1.21 10.21 8.40
C ILE A 122 1.18 8.97 9.31
N PRO A 123 0.39 8.98 10.40
CA PRO A 123 0.43 7.92 11.41
C PRO A 123 -0.36 6.67 11.02
N ARG A 124 -1.28 6.74 10.05
CA ARG A 124 -2.14 5.63 9.69
C ARG A 124 -2.30 5.49 8.17
N VAL A 125 -2.09 4.27 7.68
CA VAL A 125 -2.17 3.91 6.26
C VAL A 125 -3.14 2.75 6.07
N VAL A 126 -4.18 2.96 5.27
CA VAL A 126 -5.17 1.94 4.94
C VAL A 126 -5.01 1.56 3.47
N ILE A 127 -4.82 0.28 3.20
CA ILE A 127 -4.48 -0.27 1.89
C ILE A 127 -5.59 -1.19 1.40
N GLY A 128 -6.00 -1.01 0.15
CA GLY A 128 -6.89 -1.93 -0.54
C GLY A 128 -6.18 -3.23 -0.89
N SER A 129 -5.54 -3.29 -2.03
CA SER A 129 -4.84 -4.49 -2.51
C SER A 129 -3.33 -4.42 -2.29
N MET A 130 -2.71 -5.57 -2.07
CA MET A 130 -1.26 -5.69 -1.92
C MET A 130 -0.56 -5.74 -3.28
N ASN A 131 0.72 -5.35 -3.33
CA ASN A 131 1.52 -5.30 -4.55
C ASN A 131 2.80 -6.14 -4.41
N SER A 132 2.74 -7.39 -4.86
CA SER A 132 3.87 -8.32 -4.77
C SER A 132 5.10 -7.91 -5.60
N LYS A 133 4.94 -7.00 -6.58
CA LYS A 133 6.03 -6.59 -7.48
C LYS A 133 6.79 -5.34 -7.01
N ALA A 134 6.13 -4.42 -6.30
CA ALA A 134 6.72 -3.13 -5.93
C ALA A 134 6.24 -2.60 -4.56
N GLY A 135 5.48 -3.39 -3.80
CA GLY A 135 4.89 -2.96 -2.55
C GLY A 135 5.92 -2.82 -1.42
N CYS A 136 5.89 -1.70 -0.75
CA CYS A 136 6.82 -1.36 0.34
C CYS A 136 6.13 -1.10 1.69
N ALA A 137 4.95 -1.70 1.87
CA ALA A 137 4.21 -1.72 3.13
C ALA A 137 3.98 -3.15 3.65
N GLY A 138 4.84 -4.09 3.28
CA GLY A 138 4.83 -5.47 3.75
C GLY A 138 5.01 -6.54 2.68
N SER A 139 4.80 -6.26 1.38
CA SER A 139 4.96 -7.27 0.33
C SER A 139 6.44 -7.59 0.04
N ILE A 140 7.26 -6.61 -0.30
CA ILE A 140 8.70 -6.79 -0.56
C ILE A 140 9.50 -6.37 0.68
N ILE A 141 9.20 -5.18 1.18
CA ILE A 141 9.81 -4.60 2.37
C ILE A 141 8.74 -3.77 3.09
N ASN A 142 8.91 -3.52 4.39
CA ASN A 142 8.00 -2.66 5.15
C ASN A 142 8.69 -1.35 5.57
N LEU A 143 8.71 -0.36 4.70
CA LEU A 143 9.28 0.96 4.99
C LEU A 143 8.44 1.77 5.98
N LEU A 144 7.13 1.47 6.10
CA LEU A 144 6.22 2.21 6.99
C LEU A 144 6.43 1.87 8.47
N ASN A 145 7.03 0.71 8.77
CA ASN A 145 7.31 0.26 10.15
C ASN A 145 8.80 -0.04 10.38
N MET A 146 9.70 0.60 9.63
CA MET A 146 11.13 0.39 9.79
C MET A 146 11.63 1.05 11.10
N PRO A 147 12.16 0.27 12.07
CA PRO A 147 12.51 0.81 13.41
C PRO A 147 13.60 1.89 13.39
N GLN A 148 14.42 1.89 12.33
CA GLN A 148 15.51 2.86 12.15
C GLN A 148 15.00 4.23 11.67
N PHE A 149 13.76 4.30 11.18
CA PHE A 149 13.19 5.57 10.78
C PHE A 149 12.60 6.33 11.97
N ASN A 150 12.61 7.63 11.86
CA ASN A 150 12.11 8.53 12.91
C ASN A 150 10.57 8.66 12.93
N HIS A 151 9.86 7.87 12.12
CA HIS A 151 8.40 7.78 12.09
C HIS A 151 7.97 6.40 11.61
N GLN A 152 6.93 5.86 12.24
CA GLN A 152 6.27 4.61 11.87
C GLN A 152 4.78 4.84 11.78
N ALA A 153 4.13 4.10 10.88
CA ALA A 153 2.69 4.19 10.67
C ALA A 153 1.98 2.88 11.02
N GLU A 154 0.80 2.98 11.59
CA GLU A 154 -0.14 1.85 11.64
C GLU A 154 -0.58 1.49 10.23
N VAL A 155 -0.52 0.20 9.86
CA VAL A 155 -0.88 -0.25 8.52
C VAL A 155 -2.02 -1.26 8.56
N VAL A 156 -3.15 -0.89 7.98
CA VAL A 156 -4.32 -1.76 7.77
C VAL A 156 -4.33 -2.21 6.31
N ARG A 157 -4.44 -3.52 6.06
CA ARG A 157 -4.29 -4.12 4.72
C ARG A 157 -5.52 -4.91 4.33
N GLY A 158 -5.85 -4.94 3.03
CA GLY A 158 -6.90 -5.81 2.47
C GLY A 158 -8.31 -5.22 2.54
N VAL A 159 -8.46 -3.92 2.76
CA VAL A 159 -9.79 -3.27 2.82
C VAL A 159 -10.37 -3.15 1.41
N CYS A 160 -11.46 -3.87 1.12
CA CYS A 160 -12.04 -4.00 -0.23
C CYS A 160 -11.05 -4.56 -1.27
N ASP A 161 -10.20 -5.53 -0.87
CA ASP A 161 -9.14 -6.08 -1.71
C ASP A 161 -9.67 -6.61 -3.05
N GLU A 162 -10.77 -7.38 -3.03
CA GLU A 162 -11.37 -7.93 -4.26
C GLU A 162 -11.75 -6.84 -5.27
N GLU A 163 -12.36 -5.73 -4.82
CA GLU A 163 -12.74 -4.62 -5.71
C GLU A 163 -11.50 -3.90 -6.26
N CYS A 164 -10.47 -3.70 -5.43
CA CYS A 164 -9.23 -3.06 -5.82
C CYS A 164 -8.42 -3.92 -6.80
N SER A 165 -8.24 -5.21 -6.52
CA SER A 165 -7.47 -6.14 -7.36
C SER A 165 -8.14 -6.41 -8.70
N THR A 166 -9.46 -6.57 -8.72
CA THR A 166 -10.23 -6.75 -9.96
C THR A 166 -10.07 -5.56 -10.89
N MET A 167 -10.13 -4.34 -10.36
CA MET A 167 -9.96 -3.12 -11.15
C MET A 167 -8.57 -3.05 -11.79
N LEU A 168 -7.51 -3.46 -11.07
CA LEU A 168 -6.15 -3.51 -11.59
C LEU A 168 -6.00 -4.58 -12.68
N SER A 169 -6.54 -5.78 -12.46
CA SER A 169 -6.46 -6.90 -13.41
C SER A 169 -7.18 -6.57 -14.72
N THR A 170 -8.35 -5.94 -14.65
CA THR A 170 -9.11 -5.53 -15.84
C THR A 170 -8.33 -4.53 -16.68
N CYS A 171 -7.64 -3.58 -16.07
CA CYS A 171 -6.80 -2.61 -16.77
C CYS A 171 -5.64 -3.29 -17.51
N LEU A 172 -4.96 -4.26 -16.87
CA LEU A 172 -3.83 -4.97 -17.47
C LEU A 172 -4.22 -5.82 -18.69
N LEU A 173 -5.46 -6.29 -18.76
CA LEU A 173 -5.97 -7.04 -19.92
C LEU A 173 -6.22 -6.16 -21.15
N TYR A 174 -6.46 -4.85 -20.96
CA TYR A 174 -6.74 -3.89 -22.05
C TYR A 174 -5.49 -3.10 -22.49
N THR A 175 -4.43 -3.06 -21.71
CA THR A 175 -3.15 -2.48 -22.13
C THR A 175 -2.35 -3.56 -22.87
N SER A 176 -2.36 -3.51 -24.20
CA SER A 176 -1.46 -4.30 -25.06
C SER A 176 0.01 -4.12 -24.56
N PRO A 177 0.84 -5.18 -24.60
CA PRO A 177 2.25 -5.05 -24.26
C PRO A 177 2.88 -3.96 -25.11
N SER A 178 3.65 -3.07 -24.46
CA SER A 178 4.41 -2.03 -25.17
C SER A 178 5.32 -2.69 -26.20
N PRO A 179 5.47 -2.14 -27.41
CA PRO A 179 6.39 -2.69 -28.41
C PRO A 179 7.84 -2.87 -27.91
N ARG A 180 8.21 -2.26 -26.80
CA ARG A 180 9.52 -2.39 -26.15
C ARG A 180 9.69 -3.69 -25.33
N ASP A 181 8.59 -4.36 -24.99
CA ASP A 181 8.63 -5.62 -24.22
C ASP A 181 8.74 -6.87 -25.12
N VAL A 182 8.76 -6.68 -26.44
CA VAL A 182 8.78 -7.76 -27.45
C VAL A 182 10.19 -7.97 -28.05
N GLU A 183 11.16 -7.06 -27.82
CA GLU A 183 12.50 -7.13 -28.40
C GLU A 183 13.57 -7.84 -27.53
N GLU A 184 13.21 -8.34 -26.36
CA GLU A 184 14.12 -9.14 -25.50
C GLU A 184 13.61 -10.59 -25.33
N SER A 185 13.59 -11.33 -26.43
CA SER A 185 13.40 -12.81 -26.41
C SER A 185 14.39 -13.47 -27.33
#